data_bab8c5d23d40877cb7b23631d952b76d
#
_entry.id   bab8c5d23d40877cb7b23631d952b76d
#
_cell.length_a   1.000
_cell.length_b   1.000
_cell.length_c   1.000
_cell.angle_alpha   90.00
_cell.angle_beta   90.00
_cell.angle_gamma   90.00
#
_symmetry.space_group_name_H-M   'P 1'
#
loop_
_entity.id
_entity.type
_entity.pdbx_description
1 polymer ?
#
loop_
_entity_poly.entity_id
_entity_poly.type
_entity_poly.pdbx_seq_one_letter_code
_entity_poly.pdbx_strand_id
1 'polypeptide(L)'
;TSGDQTPEGGSALYLLDGSYLDDAGYLHVPDGSLTLRVKNYKGSLQRIFLNLDFLYNQPVLAEVFARDEGNSYPYSLGDGRILLQAVPENRYLKVYPYGKVSDFYIRIQTADASGNAAAGSYGELVVKYHGLSANGTIPFRFRAGRFVVLWAAVFGMLLLKKDSKLHQISFDAQDTRGRQKRFVVVLGFTAILLAGAFFFVRINPACRQNLAVHHAQYQELAEALSEGKVSVGDAEEALLAMKNPYDTIALQAAGIGYRADYAYHNGKYYVYFGIVPVLLLYLPYYLLTGGALQNYVAVFVFFAGFIIAA
;
A
#
# COMPACT_ATOMS: atom_id res chain seq x y z
N THR A 1 -21.09 -19.22 5.69
CA THR A 1 -21.91 -18.27 6.45
C THR A 1 -21.06 -17.72 7.59
N SER A 2 -20.25 -16.72 7.32
CA SER A 2 -19.55 -15.95 8.35
C SER A 2 -20.53 -14.89 8.84
N GLY A 3 -21.17 -15.17 9.99
CA GLY A 3 -22.07 -14.23 10.61
C GLY A 3 -21.35 -12.94 10.98
N ASP A 4 -22.11 -11.87 10.85
CA ASP A 4 -21.77 -10.53 11.33
C ASP A 4 -21.49 -10.63 12.84
N GLN A 5 -20.21 -10.66 13.21
CA GLN A 5 -19.81 -10.72 14.63
C GLN A 5 -19.81 -9.29 15.16
N THR A 6 -20.86 -8.94 15.88
CA THR A 6 -20.74 -7.86 16.86
C THR A 6 -19.61 -8.23 17.82
N PRO A 7 -18.64 -7.35 18.09
CA PRO A 7 -17.57 -7.66 19.03
C PRO A 7 -18.21 -7.98 20.39
N GLU A 8 -17.95 -9.16 20.93
CA GLU A 8 -18.40 -9.57 22.28
C GLU A 8 -17.80 -8.68 23.40
N GLY A 9 -16.86 -7.82 23.09
CA GLY A 9 -16.34 -6.78 23.96
C GLY A 9 -17.09 -5.48 23.71
N GLY A 10 -17.73 -4.93 24.72
CA GLY A 10 -18.43 -3.64 24.64
C GLY A 10 -17.53 -2.57 24.02
N SER A 11 -17.98 -1.91 22.95
CA SER A 11 -17.31 -0.73 22.41
C SER A 11 -17.53 0.42 23.39
N ALA A 12 -16.44 0.96 23.96
CA ALA A 12 -16.50 2.14 24.81
C ALA A 12 -16.11 3.36 23.97
N LEU A 13 -16.97 4.37 23.98
CA LEU A 13 -16.70 5.66 23.40
C LEU A 13 -15.88 6.47 24.45
N TYR A 14 -14.68 6.88 24.09
CA TYR A 14 -13.90 7.80 24.92
C TYR A 14 -14.08 9.21 24.37
N LEU A 15 -14.75 10.03 25.14
CA LEU A 15 -14.96 11.44 24.84
C LEU A 15 -13.82 12.25 25.46
N LEU A 16 -13.33 13.22 24.72
CA LEU A 16 -12.45 14.26 25.25
C LEU A 16 -13.30 15.30 26.03
N ASP A 17 -12.67 16.01 26.95
CA ASP A 17 -13.30 17.07 27.71
C ASP A 17 -13.94 18.12 26.78
N GLY A 18 -15.16 18.55 27.12
CA GLY A 18 -15.93 19.49 26.33
C GLY A 18 -16.86 18.89 25.28
N SER A 19 -16.85 17.57 25.07
CA SER A 19 -17.79 16.90 24.19
C SER A 19 -19.16 16.76 24.82
N TYR A 20 -20.23 16.99 24.04
CA TYR A 20 -21.61 16.83 24.50
C TYR A 20 -22.50 16.18 23.45
N LEU A 21 -23.62 15.60 23.90
CA LEU A 21 -24.64 15.01 23.05
C LEU A 21 -25.81 16.00 22.94
N ASP A 22 -26.29 16.24 21.72
CA ASP A 22 -27.47 17.07 21.49
C ASP A 22 -28.77 16.24 21.59
N ASP A 23 -29.92 16.93 21.57
CA ASP A 23 -31.26 16.29 21.65
C ASP A 23 -31.59 15.40 20.44
N ALA A 24 -30.89 15.60 19.31
CA ALA A 24 -31.03 14.76 18.10
C ALA A 24 -30.14 13.53 18.14
N GLY A 25 -29.30 13.41 19.16
CA GLY A 25 -28.37 12.31 19.37
C GLY A 25 -27.07 12.43 18.58
N TYR A 26 -26.69 13.64 18.18
CA TYR A 26 -25.37 13.92 17.62
C TYR A 26 -24.37 14.26 18.73
N LEU A 27 -23.21 13.67 18.62
CA LEU A 27 -22.07 13.95 19.47
C LEU A 27 -21.27 15.11 18.87
N HIS A 28 -21.16 16.17 19.65
CA HIS A 28 -20.36 17.34 19.36
C HIS A 28 -18.98 17.21 19.99
N VAL A 29 -17.93 17.24 19.17
CA VAL A 29 -16.52 17.12 19.60
C VAL A 29 -15.77 18.37 19.18
N PRO A 30 -15.64 19.38 20.06
CA PRO A 30 -15.03 20.67 19.73
C PRO A 30 -13.61 20.56 19.21
N ASP A 31 -12.81 19.65 19.76
CA ASP A 31 -11.42 19.42 19.35
C ASP A 31 -11.29 18.67 18.02
N GLY A 32 -12.41 18.32 17.38
CA GLY A 32 -12.42 17.65 16.08
C GLY A 32 -11.81 16.24 16.08
N SER A 33 -11.56 15.62 17.24
CA SER A 33 -10.95 14.29 17.34
C SER A 33 -11.72 13.38 18.31
N LEU A 34 -12.13 12.22 17.82
CA LEU A 34 -12.88 11.19 18.55
C LEU A 34 -12.11 9.88 18.54
N THR A 35 -12.05 9.18 19.67
CA THR A 35 -11.47 7.84 19.78
C THR A 35 -12.51 6.81 20.18
N LEU A 36 -12.74 5.83 19.32
CA LEU A 36 -13.57 4.65 19.58
C LEU A 36 -12.66 3.50 20.00
N ARG A 37 -12.81 2.98 21.20
CA ARG A 37 -12.00 1.87 21.70
C ARG A 37 -12.83 0.61 21.88
N VAL A 38 -12.33 -0.51 21.33
CA VAL A 38 -12.89 -1.84 21.51
C VAL A 38 -11.94 -2.66 22.38
N LYS A 39 -12.39 -2.98 23.58
CA LYS A 39 -11.62 -3.79 24.55
C LYS A 39 -12.00 -5.27 24.44
N ASN A 40 -11.05 -6.12 24.81
CA ASN A 40 -11.24 -7.58 24.88
C ASN A 40 -11.63 -8.24 23.55
N TYR A 41 -11.27 -7.60 22.44
CA TYR A 41 -11.41 -8.26 21.15
C TYR A 41 -10.36 -9.38 21.05
N LYS A 42 -10.79 -10.59 20.70
CA LYS A 42 -9.89 -11.75 20.56
C LYS A 42 -10.21 -12.44 19.24
N GLY A 43 -9.50 -12.09 18.18
CA GLY A 43 -9.74 -12.73 16.89
C GLY A 43 -8.96 -12.11 15.73
N SER A 44 -9.20 -12.65 14.55
CA SER A 44 -8.69 -12.04 13.31
C SER A 44 -9.51 -10.79 12.98
N LEU A 45 -8.83 -9.72 12.61
CA LEU A 45 -9.45 -8.46 12.21
C LEU A 45 -9.00 -8.13 10.79
N GLN A 46 -9.93 -8.16 9.84
CA GLN A 46 -9.65 -7.86 8.44
C GLN A 46 -10.34 -6.58 7.97
N ARG A 47 -11.48 -6.30 8.57
CA ARG A 47 -12.33 -5.16 8.19
C ARG A 47 -13.08 -4.65 9.39
N ILE A 48 -13.30 -3.35 9.42
CA ILE A 48 -14.13 -2.69 10.42
C ILE A 48 -15.17 -1.88 9.67
N PHE A 49 -16.44 -2.10 9.94
CA PHE A 49 -17.52 -1.25 9.45
C PHE A 49 -17.89 -0.23 10.51
N LEU A 50 -17.78 1.05 10.16
CA LEU A 50 -18.20 2.17 11.00
C LEU A 50 -19.55 2.69 10.53
N ASN A 51 -20.56 2.54 11.37
CA ASN A 51 -21.86 3.13 11.12
C ASN A 51 -21.94 4.49 11.80
N LEU A 52 -21.60 5.53 11.05
CA LEU A 52 -21.55 6.91 11.50
C LEU A 52 -22.32 7.80 10.54
N ASP A 53 -23.09 8.75 11.06
CA ASP A 53 -23.65 9.84 10.29
C ASP A 53 -22.98 11.14 10.67
N PHE A 54 -22.54 11.88 9.67
CA PHE A 54 -21.91 13.19 9.83
C PHE A 54 -22.94 14.29 9.55
N LEU A 55 -23.07 15.24 10.45
CA LEU A 55 -23.97 16.37 10.25
C LEU A 55 -23.45 17.31 9.14
N TYR A 56 -22.14 17.48 9.05
CA TYR A 56 -21.51 18.33 8.05
C TYR A 56 -20.73 17.49 7.03
N ASN A 57 -20.74 17.90 5.78
CA ASN A 57 -19.96 17.26 4.71
C ASN A 57 -18.51 17.77 4.72
N GLN A 58 -17.81 17.51 5.81
CA GLN A 58 -16.41 17.86 5.97
C GLN A 58 -15.53 16.61 5.79
N PRO A 59 -14.26 16.76 5.35
CA PRO A 59 -13.32 15.66 5.30
C PRO A 59 -13.05 15.12 6.71
N VAL A 60 -13.20 13.82 6.89
CA VAL A 60 -12.95 13.13 8.16
C VAL A 60 -12.02 11.97 7.90
N LEU A 61 -10.96 11.87 8.67
CA LEU A 61 -10.00 10.77 8.63
C LEU A 61 -10.29 9.77 9.72
N ALA A 62 -10.23 8.49 9.38
CA ALA A 62 -10.22 7.41 10.35
C ALA A 62 -8.88 6.67 10.28
N GLU A 63 -8.29 6.43 11.41
CA GLU A 63 -7.06 5.67 11.57
C GLU A 63 -7.28 4.57 12.61
N VAL A 64 -6.94 3.33 12.25
CA VAL A 64 -7.13 2.17 13.12
C VAL A 64 -5.80 1.79 13.75
N PHE A 65 -5.80 1.64 15.06
CA PHE A 65 -4.67 1.17 15.83
C PHE A 65 -5.02 -0.13 16.55
N ALA A 66 -4.12 -1.09 16.52
CA ALA A 66 -4.30 -2.32 17.28
C ALA A 66 -2.99 -2.88 17.78
N ARG A 67 -3.11 -3.77 18.76
CA ARG A 67 -2.05 -4.66 19.19
C ARG A 67 -2.38 -6.06 18.69
N ASP A 68 -1.40 -6.70 18.07
CA ASP A 68 -1.54 -8.03 17.49
C ASP A 68 -0.47 -9.01 18.01
N GLU A 69 -0.38 -10.20 17.43
CA GLU A 69 0.59 -11.23 17.87
C GLU A 69 2.05 -10.84 17.56
N GLY A 70 2.26 -9.97 16.58
CA GLY A 70 3.59 -9.53 16.15
C GLY A 70 4.12 -8.30 16.89
N ASN A 71 3.21 -7.47 17.45
CA ASN A 71 3.55 -6.17 18.00
C ASN A 71 3.04 -6.00 19.43
N SER A 72 3.96 -5.68 20.34
CA SER A 72 3.65 -5.52 21.76
C SER A 72 2.90 -4.23 22.08
N TYR A 73 3.00 -3.22 21.22
CA TYR A 73 2.35 -1.92 21.37
C TYR A 73 1.33 -1.70 20.26
N PRO A 74 0.28 -0.90 20.51
CA PRO A 74 -0.65 -0.51 19.45
C PRO A 74 0.06 0.28 18.36
N TYR A 75 -0.16 -0.10 17.12
CA TYR A 75 0.36 0.58 15.93
C TYR A 75 -0.74 0.78 14.89
N SER A 76 -0.54 1.68 13.95
CA SER A 76 -1.50 1.96 12.89
C SER A 76 -1.60 0.78 11.93
N LEU A 77 -2.81 0.30 11.70
CA LEU A 77 -3.13 -0.81 10.80
C LEU A 77 -3.58 -0.30 9.43
N GLY A 78 -3.05 -0.90 8.38
CA GLY A 78 -3.40 -0.54 7.00
C GLY A 78 -2.56 0.63 6.47
N ASP A 79 -3.06 1.31 5.43
CA ASP A 79 -2.37 2.46 4.78
C ASP A 79 -2.44 3.75 5.63
N GLY A 80 -2.68 3.63 6.93
CA GLY A 80 -2.69 4.67 7.93
C GLY A 80 -4.00 5.42 7.98
N ARG A 81 -4.31 6.25 6.99
CA ARG A 81 -5.43 7.21 7.08
C ARG A 81 -6.42 7.00 5.96
N ILE A 82 -7.67 6.79 6.32
CA ILE A 82 -8.76 6.58 5.37
C ILE A 82 -9.72 7.75 5.47
N LEU A 83 -9.92 8.45 4.36
CA LEU A 83 -10.90 9.50 4.27
C LEU A 83 -12.31 8.91 4.32
N LEU A 84 -13.05 9.21 5.38
CA LEU A 84 -14.47 8.87 5.50
C LEU A 84 -15.26 9.90 4.71
N GLN A 85 -15.90 9.47 3.64
CA GLN A 85 -16.84 10.28 2.90
C GLN A 85 -18.27 9.80 3.22
N ALA A 86 -19.26 10.60 2.84
CA ALA A 86 -20.68 10.21 2.94
C ALA A 86 -21.04 8.97 2.08
N VAL A 87 -20.06 8.35 1.44
CA VAL A 87 -20.24 7.17 0.58
C VAL A 87 -20.16 5.91 1.43
N PRO A 88 -21.18 5.03 1.40
CA PRO A 88 -21.26 3.84 2.26
C PRO A 88 -20.04 2.92 2.19
N GLU A 89 -19.38 2.83 1.04
CA GLU A 89 -18.20 1.97 0.87
C GLU A 89 -16.97 2.43 1.66
N ASN A 90 -16.85 3.72 1.92
CA ASN A 90 -15.73 4.27 2.67
C ASN A 90 -15.86 4.05 4.18
N ARG A 91 -17.01 3.52 4.63
CA ARG A 91 -17.21 3.11 6.02
C ARG A 91 -16.59 1.75 6.36
N TYR A 92 -16.12 1.01 5.33
CA TYR A 92 -15.44 -0.27 5.52
C TYR A 92 -13.91 -0.03 5.53
N LEU A 93 -13.34 0.03 6.72
CA LEU A 93 -11.91 0.18 6.92
C LEU A 93 -11.25 -1.19 6.77
N LYS A 94 -10.36 -1.34 5.80
CA LYS A 94 -9.53 -2.54 5.65
C LYS A 94 -8.31 -2.43 6.54
N VAL A 95 -7.99 -3.50 7.25
CA VAL A 95 -6.86 -3.56 8.18
C VAL A 95 -6.05 -4.84 7.96
N TYR A 96 -4.76 -4.77 8.22
CA TYR A 96 -3.81 -5.84 7.94
C TYR A 96 -2.94 -6.14 9.18
N PRO A 97 -3.54 -6.66 10.28
CA PRO A 97 -2.78 -7.05 11.46
C PRO A 97 -1.99 -8.33 11.20
N TYR A 98 -0.95 -8.53 11.98
CA TYR A 98 -0.21 -9.78 12.03
C TYR A 98 -0.86 -10.75 13.03
N GLY A 99 -1.57 -11.75 12.51
CA GLY A 99 -2.25 -12.75 13.35
C GLY A 99 -3.51 -12.22 14.04
N LYS A 100 -3.69 -12.57 15.32
CA LYS A 100 -4.86 -12.18 16.11
C LYS A 100 -4.66 -10.84 16.78
N VAL A 101 -5.73 -10.07 16.84
CA VAL A 101 -5.80 -8.77 17.52
C VAL A 101 -6.38 -8.97 18.92
N SER A 102 -5.78 -8.33 19.93
CA SER A 102 -6.27 -8.37 21.32
C SER A 102 -7.15 -7.19 21.67
N ASP A 103 -6.80 -6.01 21.22
CA ASP A 103 -7.53 -4.76 21.42
C ASP A 103 -7.30 -3.86 20.21
N PHE A 104 -8.27 -3.03 19.88
CA PHE A 104 -8.07 -2.00 18.87
C PHE A 104 -8.82 -0.72 19.20
N TYR A 105 -8.37 0.40 18.66
CA TYR A 105 -9.08 1.65 18.72
C TYR A 105 -9.03 2.36 17.37
N ILE A 106 -10.02 3.20 17.13
CA ILE A 106 -10.16 3.96 15.90
C ILE A 106 -10.16 5.43 16.29
N ARG A 107 -9.20 6.17 15.77
CA ARG A 107 -9.15 7.62 15.89
C ARG A 107 -9.85 8.22 14.69
N ILE A 108 -10.84 9.04 14.94
CA ILE A 108 -11.60 9.76 13.91
C ILE A 108 -11.32 11.24 14.14
N GLN A 109 -10.87 11.95 13.10
CA GLN A 109 -10.52 13.35 13.22
C GLN A 109 -10.90 14.13 11.96
N THR A 110 -11.21 15.40 12.13
CA THR A 110 -11.41 16.30 11.00
C THR A 110 -10.11 16.46 10.21
N ALA A 111 -10.23 16.67 8.91
CA ALA A 111 -9.11 16.81 8.00
C ALA A 111 -9.20 18.09 7.17
N ASP A 112 -8.09 18.53 6.60
CA ASP A 112 -8.07 19.58 5.60
C ASP A 112 -8.57 19.06 4.24
N ALA A 113 -8.74 19.96 3.28
CA ALA A 113 -9.14 19.63 1.92
C ALA A 113 -8.12 18.73 1.20
N SER A 114 -6.89 18.65 1.68
CA SER A 114 -5.82 17.78 1.19
C SER A 114 -5.81 16.41 1.84
N GLY A 115 -6.71 16.15 2.83
CA GLY A 115 -6.81 14.91 3.55
C GLY A 115 -5.74 14.71 4.64
N ASN A 116 -5.08 15.79 5.10
CA ASN A 116 -4.15 15.71 6.22
C ASN A 116 -4.89 15.95 7.54
N ALA A 117 -4.58 15.14 8.55
CA ALA A 117 -5.05 15.41 9.89
C ALA A 117 -4.41 16.70 10.40
N ALA A 118 -5.23 17.62 10.81
CA ALA A 118 -4.74 18.83 11.39
C ALA A 118 -4.86 18.76 12.90
N ALA A 119 -3.76 18.80 13.56
CA ALA A 119 -3.72 18.94 15.00
C ALA A 119 -4.33 20.30 15.40
N GLY A 120 -5.50 20.26 16.02
CA GLY A 120 -6.03 21.39 16.79
C GLY A 120 -6.73 22.53 16.04
N SER A 121 -7.02 22.47 14.74
CA SER A 121 -7.50 23.64 13.99
C SER A 121 -8.68 23.48 13.03
N TYR A 122 -9.34 22.34 12.95
CA TYR A 122 -10.32 22.14 11.87
C TYR A 122 -11.76 21.92 12.30
N GLY A 123 -12.19 22.73 13.20
CA GLY A 123 -13.61 22.79 13.49
C GLY A 123 -14.15 21.57 14.26
N GLU A 124 -15.30 21.78 14.81
CA GLU A 124 -16.05 20.81 15.56
C GLU A 124 -16.39 19.58 14.69
N LEU A 125 -16.15 18.37 15.23
CA LEU A 125 -16.64 17.14 14.64
C LEU A 125 -18.03 16.82 15.20
N VAL A 126 -19.06 16.81 14.35
CA VAL A 126 -20.41 16.46 14.75
C VAL A 126 -20.81 15.15 14.09
N VAL A 127 -21.01 14.12 14.92
CA VAL A 127 -21.21 12.75 14.45
C VAL A 127 -22.27 12.01 15.27
N LYS A 128 -23.09 11.20 14.58
CA LYS A 128 -24.00 10.28 15.23
C LYS A 128 -23.48 8.85 15.07
N TYR A 129 -23.20 8.21 16.19
CA TYR A 129 -22.68 6.85 16.22
C TYR A 129 -23.82 5.83 16.30
N HIS A 130 -23.92 4.96 15.32
CA HIS A 130 -24.94 3.89 15.25
C HIS A 130 -24.36 2.51 15.56
N GLY A 131 -23.04 2.36 15.56
CA GLY A 131 -22.41 1.11 15.89
C GLY A 131 -21.13 0.84 15.09
N LEU A 132 -20.48 -0.25 15.48
CA LEU A 132 -19.28 -0.75 14.84
C LEU A 132 -19.42 -2.27 14.69
N SER A 133 -19.06 -2.81 13.53
CA SER A 133 -18.96 -4.25 13.34
C SER A 133 -17.59 -4.64 12.76
N ALA A 134 -17.06 -5.78 13.24
CA ALA A 134 -15.81 -6.35 12.78
C ALA A 134 -16.10 -7.43 11.72
N ASN A 135 -15.28 -7.47 10.69
CA ASN A 135 -15.27 -8.49 9.62
C ASN A 135 -16.59 -8.60 8.81
N GLY A 136 -17.45 -7.58 8.86
CA GLY A 136 -18.67 -7.51 8.05
C GLY A 136 -18.38 -7.66 6.55
N THR A 137 -19.30 -8.23 5.79
CA THR A 137 -19.20 -8.38 4.34
C THR A 137 -19.44 -7.05 3.64
N ILE A 138 -18.49 -6.66 2.77
CA ILE A 138 -18.67 -5.46 1.94
C ILE A 138 -19.77 -5.76 0.90
N PRO A 139 -20.82 -4.96 0.81
CA PRO A 139 -21.84 -5.13 -0.22
C PRO A 139 -21.23 -5.09 -1.62
N PHE A 140 -21.63 -6.02 -2.47
CA PHE A 140 -21.21 -6.02 -3.85
C PHE A 140 -21.74 -4.78 -4.57
N ARG A 141 -20.83 -4.02 -5.19
CA ARG A 141 -21.21 -2.90 -6.04
C ARG A 141 -20.57 -3.07 -7.42
N PHE A 142 -21.42 -3.08 -8.44
CA PHE A 142 -20.95 -3.11 -9.82
C PHE A 142 -20.30 -1.76 -10.17
N ARG A 143 -19.04 -1.81 -10.59
CA ARG A 143 -18.29 -0.65 -11.09
C ARG A 143 -18.02 -0.83 -12.57
N ALA A 144 -18.71 -0.07 -13.40
CA ALA A 144 -18.58 -0.15 -14.86
C ALA A 144 -17.14 -0.01 -15.34
N GLY A 145 -16.33 0.87 -14.74
CA GLY A 145 -14.92 1.03 -15.10
C GLY A 145 -14.10 -0.25 -14.87
N ARG A 146 -14.28 -0.94 -13.74
CA ARG A 146 -13.60 -2.23 -13.49
C ARG A 146 -14.05 -3.31 -14.47
N PHE A 147 -15.34 -3.33 -14.78
CA PHE A 147 -15.88 -4.27 -15.76
C PHE A 147 -15.25 -4.04 -17.14
N VAL A 148 -15.17 -2.79 -17.61
CA VAL A 148 -14.55 -2.44 -18.91
C VAL A 148 -13.06 -2.86 -18.94
N VAL A 149 -12.29 -2.60 -17.86
CA VAL A 149 -10.88 -3.00 -17.78
C VAL A 149 -10.73 -4.52 -17.82
N LEU A 150 -11.53 -5.25 -17.04
CA LEU A 150 -11.49 -6.71 -17.05
C LEU A 150 -11.92 -7.29 -18.42
N TRP A 151 -12.97 -6.72 -19.00
CA TRP A 151 -13.42 -7.12 -20.33
C TRP A 151 -12.35 -6.85 -21.41
N ALA A 152 -11.71 -5.67 -21.37
CA ALA A 152 -10.62 -5.35 -22.29
C ALA A 152 -9.42 -6.29 -22.11
N ALA A 153 -9.07 -6.66 -20.87
CA ALA A 153 -8.03 -7.63 -20.58
C ALA A 153 -8.36 -9.01 -21.14
N VAL A 154 -9.57 -9.53 -20.91
CA VAL A 154 -10.03 -10.81 -21.45
C VAL A 154 -10.06 -10.78 -22.98
N PHE A 155 -10.59 -9.69 -23.57
CA PHE A 155 -10.61 -9.51 -25.02
C PHE A 155 -9.19 -9.47 -25.59
N GLY A 156 -8.26 -8.76 -24.95
CA GLY A 156 -6.85 -8.75 -25.33
C GLY A 156 -6.21 -10.15 -25.28
N MET A 157 -6.47 -10.93 -24.23
CA MET A 157 -6.00 -12.31 -24.13
C MET A 157 -6.56 -13.20 -25.26
N LEU A 158 -7.84 -13.02 -25.62
CA LEU A 158 -8.46 -13.77 -26.71
C LEU A 158 -7.88 -13.37 -28.08
N LEU A 159 -7.58 -12.10 -28.30
CA LEU A 159 -6.93 -11.62 -29.51
C LEU A 159 -5.49 -12.15 -29.64
N LEU A 160 -4.76 -12.22 -28.52
CA LEU A 160 -3.37 -12.68 -28.48
C LEU A 160 -3.22 -14.20 -28.37
N LYS A 161 -4.34 -14.94 -28.31
CA LYS A 161 -4.30 -16.41 -28.29
C LYS A 161 -3.63 -16.95 -29.56
N LYS A 162 -2.80 -17.98 -29.40
CA LYS A 162 -2.03 -18.64 -30.50
C LYS A 162 -2.86 -18.97 -31.74
N ASP A 163 -4.14 -19.38 -31.56
CA ASP A 163 -5.05 -19.75 -32.64
C ASP A 163 -5.91 -18.59 -33.14
N SER A 164 -5.63 -17.36 -32.72
CA SER A 164 -6.38 -16.17 -33.15
C SER A 164 -6.04 -15.83 -34.61
N LYS A 165 -7.00 -15.22 -35.31
CA LYS A 165 -6.78 -14.76 -36.69
C LYS A 165 -5.63 -13.74 -36.76
N LEU A 166 -5.34 -13.04 -35.67
CA LEU A 166 -4.22 -12.09 -35.57
C LEU A 166 -2.87 -12.82 -35.63
N HIS A 167 -2.76 -13.97 -34.95
CA HIS A 167 -1.55 -14.79 -34.93
C HIS A 167 -1.34 -15.56 -36.25
N GLN A 168 -2.41 -15.79 -36.99
CA GLN A 168 -2.37 -16.50 -38.28
C GLN A 168 -2.02 -15.57 -39.46
N ILE A 169 -1.92 -14.25 -39.23
CA ILE A 169 -1.49 -13.32 -40.27
C ILE A 169 0.00 -13.58 -40.53
N SER A 170 0.29 -14.26 -41.65
CA SER A 170 1.66 -14.47 -42.12
C SER A 170 2.20 -13.14 -42.62
N PHE A 171 3.34 -12.73 -42.09
CA PHE A 171 4.08 -11.58 -42.58
C PHE A 171 5.15 -12.07 -43.53
N ASP A 172 4.94 -11.89 -44.85
CA ASP A 172 6.00 -12.13 -45.81
C ASP A 172 7.06 -11.02 -45.69
N ALA A 173 8.29 -11.40 -45.37
CA ALA A 173 9.39 -10.46 -45.20
C ALA A 173 9.77 -9.75 -46.51
N GLN A 174 9.40 -10.28 -47.66
CA GLN A 174 9.67 -9.71 -48.98
C GLN A 174 8.56 -8.75 -49.46
N ASP A 175 7.36 -8.85 -48.91
CA ASP A 175 6.27 -7.93 -49.22
C ASP A 175 6.46 -6.56 -48.56
N THR A 176 6.57 -5.49 -49.37
CA THR A 176 6.71 -4.13 -48.90
C THR A 176 5.52 -3.70 -48.02
N ARG A 177 4.31 -4.13 -48.36
CA ARG A 177 3.11 -3.88 -47.56
C ARG A 177 3.14 -4.61 -46.22
N GLY A 178 3.67 -5.84 -46.20
CA GLY A 178 3.87 -6.62 -44.98
C GLY A 178 4.85 -5.93 -44.01
N ARG A 179 5.96 -5.38 -44.53
CA ARG A 179 6.94 -4.60 -43.74
C ARG A 179 6.32 -3.32 -43.15
N GLN A 180 5.55 -2.58 -43.95
CA GLN A 180 4.86 -1.38 -43.45
C GLN A 180 3.84 -1.71 -42.34
N LYS A 181 3.04 -2.78 -42.52
CA LYS A 181 2.09 -3.22 -41.47
C LYS A 181 2.80 -3.60 -40.19
N ARG A 182 3.90 -4.35 -40.27
CA ARG A 182 4.71 -4.74 -39.14
C ARG A 182 5.27 -3.53 -38.40
N PHE A 183 5.82 -2.57 -39.15
CA PHE A 183 6.32 -1.33 -38.59
C PHE A 183 5.24 -0.53 -37.86
N VAL A 184 4.04 -0.40 -38.44
CA VAL A 184 2.90 0.29 -37.80
C VAL A 184 2.47 -0.41 -36.52
N VAL A 185 2.41 -1.75 -36.50
CA VAL A 185 2.04 -2.52 -35.31
C VAL A 185 3.07 -2.35 -34.19
N VAL A 186 4.36 -2.48 -34.51
CA VAL A 186 5.44 -2.30 -33.54
C VAL A 186 5.46 -0.87 -33.01
N LEU A 187 5.33 0.13 -33.90
CA LEU A 187 5.29 1.53 -33.50
C LEU A 187 4.09 1.83 -32.60
N GLY A 188 2.90 1.32 -32.95
CA GLY A 188 1.68 1.47 -32.14
C GLY A 188 1.82 0.83 -30.76
N PHE A 189 2.35 -0.40 -30.70
CA PHE A 189 2.57 -1.10 -29.43
C PHE A 189 3.62 -0.36 -28.56
N THR A 190 4.72 0.07 -29.17
CA THR A 190 5.73 0.88 -28.49
C THR A 190 5.14 2.19 -27.94
N ALA A 191 4.32 2.88 -28.73
CA ALA A 191 3.66 4.11 -28.29
C ALA A 191 2.71 3.88 -27.12
N ILE A 192 1.94 2.77 -27.13
CA ILE A 192 1.05 2.38 -26.02
C ILE A 192 1.86 2.10 -24.76
N LEU A 193 2.97 1.36 -24.87
CA LEU A 193 3.84 1.05 -23.72
C LEU A 193 4.48 2.32 -23.14
N LEU A 194 5.00 3.20 -23.99
CA LEU A 194 5.59 4.46 -23.55
C LEU A 194 4.56 5.38 -22.91
N ALA A 195 3.35 5.47 -23.48
CA ALA A 195 2.25 6.22 -22.88
C ALA A 195 1.86 5.62 -21.52
N GLY A 196 1.72 4.29 -21.44
CA GLY A 196 1.44 3.58 -20.19
C GLY A 196 2.50 3.84 -19.11
N ALA A 197 3.78 3.76 -19.47
CA ALA A 197 4.90 4.08 -18.58
C ALA A 197 4.88 5.54 -18.11
N PHE A 198 4.65 6.47 -19.04
CA PHE A 198 4.54 7.90 -18.73
C PHE A 198 3.39 8.18 -17.77
N PHE A 199 2.21 7.64 -18.03
CA PHE A 199 1.06 7.78 -17.13
C PHE A 199 1.32 7.16 -15.77
N PHE A 200 1.92 5.95 -15.71
CA PHE A 200 2.25 5.29 -14.46
C PHE A 200 3.19 6.15 -13.59
N VAL A 201 4.28 6.64 -14.18
CA VAL A 201 5.24 7.52 -13.47
C VAL A 201 4.61 8.83 -13.05
N ARG A 202 3.70 9.39 -13.88
CA ARG A 202 3.04 10.66 -13.59
C ARG A 202 1.99 10.54 -12.48
N ILE A 203 1.24 9.43 -12.44
CA ILE A 203 0.15 9.19 -11.49
C ILE A 203 0.69 8.71 -10.14
N ASN A 204 1.83 8.00 -10.12
CA ASN A 204 2.41 7.45 -8.90
C ASN A 204 3.43 8.44 -8.28
N PRO A 205 3.08 9.14 -7.18
CA PRO A 205 3.98 10.10 -6.54
C PRO A 205 5.30 9.46 -6.07
N ALA A 206 5.26 8.20 -5.58
CA ALA A 206 6.44 7.49 -5.12
C ALA A 206 7.44 7.26 -6.25
N CYS A 207 6.97 6.86 -7.45
CA CYS A 207 7.85 6.73 -8.61
C CYS A 207 8.48 8.07 -8.98
N ARG A 208 7.70 9.15 -8.98
CA ARG A 208 8.19 10.48 -9.37
C ARG A 208 9.23 11.05 -8.42
N GLN A 209 9.05 10.83 -7.11
CA GLN A 209 9.97 11.31 -6.09
C GLN A 209 11.29 10.52 -6.08
N ASN A 210 11.25 9.24 -6.41
CA ASN A 210 12.39 8.32 -6.29
C ASN A 210 13.15 8.06 -7.61
N LEU A 211 12.75 8.68 -8.72
CA LEU A 211 13.42 8.43 -10.01
C LEU A 211 14.87 8.93 -10.05
N ALA A 212 15.17 10.02 -9.34
CA ALA A 212 16.51 10.64 -9.34
C ALA A 212 17.45 10.08 -8.25
N VAL A 213 16.98 9.12 -7.46
CA VAL A 213 17.78 8.47 -6.42
C VAL A 213 18.08 7.02 -6.81
N HIS A 214 19.09 6.41 -6.19
CA HIS A 214 19.36 4.99 -6.35
C HIS A 214 18.50 4.17 -5.38
N HIS A 215 18.25 2.91 -5.72
CA HIS A 215 17.57 1.98 -4.85
C HIS A 215 18.57 1.41 -3.84
N ALA A 216 18.50 1.84 -2.60
CA ALA A 216 19.51 1.52 -1.59
C ALA A 216 19.71 0.01 -1.43
N GLN A 217 18.64 -0.77 -1.29
CA GLN A 217 18.72 -2.22 -1.06
C GLN A 217 19.40 -2.98 -2.20
N TYR A 218 19.06 -2.66 -3.46
CA TYR A 218 19.69 -3.32 -4.61
C TYR A 218 21.12 -2.89 -4.82
N GLN A 219 21.43 -1.62 -4.54
CA GLN A 219 22.79 -1.12 -4.63
C GLN A 219 23.70 -1.78 -3.58
N GLU A 220 23.26 -1.80 -2.32
CA GLU A 220 23.99 -2.44 -1.22
C GLU A 220 24.19 -3.95 -1.45
N LEU A 221 23.19 -4.63 -2.02
CA LEU A 221 23.34 -6.04 -2.37
C LEU A 221 24.34 -6.23 -3.52
N ALA A 222 24.38 -5.34 -4.50
CA ALA A 222 25.38 -5.40 -5.57
C ALA A 222 26.80 -5.19 -5.02
N GLU A 223 26.98 -4.24 -4.11
CA GLU A 223 28.24 -3.99 -3.42
C GLU A 223 28.67 -5.20 -2.59
N ALA A 224 27.75 -5.75 -1.76
CA ALA A 224 28.02 -6.95 -0.97
C ALA A 224 28.41 -8.16 -1.84
N LEU A 225 27.71 -8.38 -2.96
CA LEU A 225 28.03 -9.46 -3.90
C LEU A 225 29.37 -9.27 -4.57
N SER A 226 29.79 -8.03 -4.86
CA SER A 226 31.12 -7.75 -5.40
C SER A 226 32.23 -8.12 -4.42
N GLU A 227 31.95 -8.10 -3.12
CA GLU A 227 32.83 -8.54 -2.06
C GLU A 227 32.67 -10.02 -1.69
N GLY A 228 31.85 -10.76 -2.40
CA GLY A 228 31.54 -12.17 -2.10
C GLY A 228 30.64 -12.37 -0.88
N LYS A 229 29.91 -11.35 -0.45
CA LYS A 229 28.96 -11.37 0.68
C LYS A 229 27.52 -11.35 0.18
N VAL A 230 26.61 -11.94 0.96
CA VAL A 230 25.17 -11.88 0.71
C VAL A 230 24.43 -11.04 1.75
N SER A 231 25.09 -10.69 2.86
CA SER A 231 24.55 -9.78 3.88
C SER A 231 24.98 -8.35 3.59
N VAL A 232 24.08 -7.40 3.84
CA VAL A 232 24.25 -5.97 3.52
C VAL A 232 24.57 -5.10 4.74
N GLY A 233 25.03 -5.71 5.80
CA GLY A 233 25.46 -5.04 7.03
C GLY A 233 25.15 -5.82 8.29
N ASP A 234 25.74 -5.40 9.37
CA ASP A 234 25.52 -5.95 10.69
C ASP A 234 24.41 -5.18 11.41
N ALA A 235 23.65 -5.88 12.22
CA ALA A 235 22.60 -5.30 13.06
C ALA A 235 23.11 -5.05 14.46
N GLU A 236 22.46 -4.16 15.20
CA GLU A 236 22.79 -3.91 16.60
C GLU A 236 22.55 -5.17 17.44
N GLU A 237 23.45 -5.45 18.39
CA GLU A 237 23.34 -6.61 19.30
C GLU A 237 22.03 -6.60 20.10
N ALA A 238 21.50 -5.43 20.40
CA ALA A 238 20.22 -5.26 21.08
C ALA A 238 19.05 -5.91 20.33
N LEU A 239 19.11 -6.01 19.00
CA LEU A 239 18.11 -6.73 18.19
C LEU A 239 18.11 -8.25 18.45
N LEU A 240 19.25 -8.83 18.78
CA LEU A 240 19.36 -10.26 19.13
C LEU A 240 18.59 -10.61 20.40
N ALA A 241 18.50 -9.67 21.34
CA ALA A 241 17.80 -9.87 22.60
C ALA A 241 16.28 -9.66 22.49
N MET A 242 15.80 -9.10 21.37
CA MET A 242 14.37 -8.83 21.20
C MET A 242 13.60 -10.11 20.87
N LYS A 243 12.46 -10.29 21.53
CA LYS A 243 11.54 -11.41 21.24
C LYS A 243 11.01 -11.32 19.79
N ASN A 244 10.73 -10.13 19.31
CA ASN A 244 10.34 -9.85 17.94
C ASN A 244 11.19 -8.69 17.41
N PRO A 245 12.23 -8.94 16.62
CA PRO A 245 13.10 -7.90 16.05
C PRO A 245 12.42 -7.06 14.95
N TYR A 246 11.18 -7.39 14.59
CA TYR A 246 10.37 -6.67 13.61
C TYR A 246 9.27 -5.80 14.26
N ASP A 247 9.17 -5.79 15.59
CA ASP A 247 8.27 -4.87 16.32
C ASP A 247 8.87 -3.45 16.33
N THR A 248 8.61 -2.70 15.27
CA THR A 248 9.17 -1.35 15.07
C THR A 248 8.82 -0.39 16.19
N ILE A 249 7.66 -0.55 16.82
CA ILE A 249 7.23 0.32 17.93
C ILE A 249 8.01 -0.03 19.21
N ALA A 250 8.20 -1.32 19.49
CA ALA A 250 9.03 -1.74 20.61
C ALA A 250 10.49 -1.32 20.43
N LEU A 251 11.03 -1.41 19.22
CA LEU A 251 12.37 -0.96 18.87
C LEU A 251 12.53 0.55 19.09
N GLN A 252 11.58 1.36 18.60
CA GLN A 252 11.60 2.81 18.82
C GLN A 252 11.49 3.17 20.30
N ALA A 253 10.61 2.48 21.05
CA ALA A 253 10.45 2.70 22.48
C ALA A 253 11.73 2.35 23.28
N ALA A 254 12.48 1.35 22.80
CA ALA A 254 13.76 0.92 23.39
C ALA A 254 14.97 1.73 22.86
N GLY A 255 14.79 2.62 21.90
CA GLY A 255 15.88 3.38 21.27
C GLY A 255 16.82 2.51 20.41
N ILE A 256 16.36 1.34 19.94
CA ILE A 256 17.14 0.41 19.14
C ILE A 256 17.01 0.78 17.66
N GLY A 257 18.14 0.95 16.98
CA GLY A 257 18.19 1.20 15.55
C GLY A 257 17.77 -0.03 14.73
N TYR A 258 16.98 0.18 13.69
CA TYR A 258 16.60 -0.88 12.76
C TYR A 258 16.57 -0.34 11.32
N ARG A 259 16.74 -1.25 10.36
CA ARG A 259 16.65 -0.92 8.94
C ARG A 259 15.32 -1.41 8.38
N ALA A 260 14.48 -0.47 7.98
CA ALA A 260 13.22 -0.80 7.30
C ALA A 260 13.48 -1.51 5.96
N ASP A 261 12.60 -2.45 5.61
CA ASP A 261 12.66 -3.20 4.35
C ASP A 261 13.90 -4.11 4.18
N TYR A 262 14.50 -4.56 5.29
CA TYR A 262 15.52 -5.59 5.29
C TYR A 262 15.08 -6.78 6.14
N ALA A 263 15.46 -7.99 5.72
CA ALA A 263 15.32 -9.17 6.54
C ALA A 263 16.47 -9.22 7.55
N TYR A 264 16.16 -9.57 8.81
CA TYR A 264 17.13 -9.72 9.86
C TYR A 264 17.32 -11.20 10.20
N HIS A 265 18.57 -11.66 10.24
CA HIS A 265 18.90 -13.02 10.65
C HIS A 265 20.32 -13.09 11.24
N ASN A 266 20.43 -13.68 12.45
CA ASN A 266 21.71 -13.92 13.13
C ASN A 266 22.65 -12.68 13.15
N GLY A 267 22.12 -11.52 13.55
CA GLY A 267 22.91 -10.29 13.67
C GLY A 267 23.22 -9.59 12.36
N LYS A 268 22.65 -10.03 11.26
CA LYS A 268 22.91 -9.45 9.92
C LYS A 268 21.64 -9.08 9.19
N TYR A 269 21.74 -8.07 8.33
CA TYR A 269 20.68 -7.67 7.41
C TYR A 269 20.83 -8.31 6.04
N TYR A 270 19.70 -8.68 5.44
CA TYR A 270 19.61 -9.27 4.12
C TYR A 270 18.56 -8.56 3.29
N VAL A 271 18.81 -8.44 2.00
CA VAL A 271 17.80 -7.96 1.04
C VAL A 271 16.93 -9.14 0.64
N TYR A 272 15.62 -9.06 0.88
CA TYR A 272 14.66 -10.12 0.54
C TYR A 272 13.94 -9.90 -0.79
N PHE A 273 14.16 -8.76 -1.44
CA PHE A 273 13.69 -8.51 -2.79
C PHE A 273 14.41 -9.41 -3.80
N GLY A 274 13.75 -9.71 -4.92
CA GLY A 274 14.32 -10.61 -5.92
C GLY A 274 15.71 -10.21 -6.41
N ILE A 275 16.64 -11.16 -6.47
CA ILE A 275 18.04 -10.95 -6.84
C ILE A 275 18.25 -10.62 -8.33
N VAL A 276 17.28 -10.94 -9.20
CA VAL A 276 17.42 -10.82 -10.67
C VAL A 276 17.81 -9.39 -11.12
N PRO A 277 17.17 -8.32 -10.63
CA PRO A 277 17.59 -6.96 -11.00
C PRO A 277 19.03 -6.66 -10.59
N VAL A 278 19.47 -7.18 -9.45
CA VAL A 278 20.85 -7.00 -8.98
C VAL A 278 21.85 -7.65 -9.91
N LEU A 279 21.63 -8.92 -10.26
CA LEU A 279 22.55 -9.68 -11.13
C LEU A 279 22.60 -9.16 -12.57
N LEU A 280 21.45 -8.70 -13.10
CA LEU A 280 21.36 -8.27 -14.49
C LEU A 280 21.72 -6.80 -14.70
N LEU A 281 21.57 -5.97 -13.68
CA LEU A 281 21.65 -4.53 -13.86
C LEU A 281 22.61 -3.85 -12.85
N TYR A 282 22.32 -3.97 -11.55
CA TYR A 282 23.05 -3.22 -10.52
C TYR A 282 24.49 -3.68 -10.36
N LEU A 283 24.72 -5.00 -10.27
CA LEU A 283 26.07 -5.56 -10.11
C LEU A 283 26.96 -5.31 -11.35
N PRO A 284 26.53 -5.59 -12.59
CA PRO A 284 27.34 -5.25 -13.77
C PRO A 284 27.63 -3.76 -13.88
N TYR A 285 26.64 -2.90 -13.59
CA TYR A 285 26.85 -1.46 -13.60
C TYR A 285 27.88 -1.02 -12.54
N TYR A 286 27.77 -1.53 -11.32
CA TYR A 286 28.69 -1.24 -10.24
C TYR A 286 30.13 -1.71 -10.57
N LEU A 287 30.29 -2.92 -11.09
CA LEU A 287 31.59 -3.46 -11.48
C LEU A 287 32.28 -2.66 -12.61
N LEU A 288 31.48 -2.07 -13.50
CA LEU A 288 31.98 -1.28 -14.62
C LEU A 288 32.30 0.18 -14.28
N THR A 289 31.51 0.78 -13.38
CA THR A 289 31.54 2.23 -13.11
C THR A 289 32.02 2.58 -11.71
N GLY A 290 31.97 1.64 -10.77
CA GLY A 290 32.22 1.89 -9.34
C GLY A 290 31.10 2.74 -8.68
N GLY A 291 30.00 3.05 -9.39
CA GLY A 291 28.98 3.97 -8.95
C GLY A 291 27.60 3.33 -8.75
N ALA A 292 26.70 4.05 -8.07
CA ALA A 292 25.33 3.61 -7.84
C ALA A 292 24.45 3.83 -9.08
N LEU A 293 23.65 2.81 -9.42
CA LEU A 293 22.70 2.87 -10.52
C LEU A 293 21.45 3.66 -10.09
N GLN A 294 21.17 4.75 -10.79
CA GLN A 294 19.97 5.55 -10.53
C GLN A 294 18.70 4.87 -11.05
N ASN A 295 17.58 5.05 -10.34
CA ASN A 295 16.31 4.38 -10.63
C ASN A 295 15.78 4.68 -12.04
N TYR A 296 15.96 5.90 -12.56
CA TYR A 296 15.50 6.22 -13.91
C TYR A 296 16.26 5.43 -14.99
N VAL A 297 17.55 5.15 -14.78
CA VAL A 297 18.33 4.33 -15.70
C VAL A 297 17.83 2.88 -15.68
N ALA A 298 17.59 2.33 -14.49
CA ALA A 298 17.03 0.99 -14.35
C ALA A 298 15.66 0.85 -15.06
N VAL A 299 14.78 1.83 -14.86
CA VAL A 299 13.46 1.86 -15.51
C VAL A 299 13.63 1.95 -17.04
N PHE A 300 14.51 2.82 -17.53
CA PHE A 300 14.77 2.97 -18.96
C PHE A 300 15.30 1.66 -19.59
N VAL A 301 16.29 1.02 -18.98
CA VAL A 301 16.85 -0.25 -19.49
C VAL A 301 15.80 -1.35 -19.49
N PHE A 302 14.96 -1.43 -18.45
CA PHE A 302 13.87 -2.39 -18.38
C PHE A 302 12.87 -2.22 -19.53
N PHE A 303 12.41 -0.98 -19.77
CA PHE A 303 11.48 -0.70 -20.86
C PHE A 303 12.10 -0.91 -22.24
N ALA A 304 13.36 -0.50 -22.43
CA ALA A 304 14.09 -0.75 -23.67
C ALA A 304 14.22 -2.26 -23.95
N GLY A 305 14.58 -3.04 -22.94
CA GLY A 305 14.64 -4.51 -23.05
C GLY A 305 13.29 -5.12 -23.37
N PHE A 306 12.21 -4.64 -22.78
CA PHE A 306 10.87 -5.12 -23.07
C PHE A 306 10.43 -4.80 -24.52
N ILE A 307 10.75 -3.60 -25.03
CA ILE A 307 10.45 -3.20 -26.41
C ILE A 307 11.24 -4.06 -27.40
N ILE A 308 12.51 -4.37 -27.10
CA ILE A 308 13.33 -5.22 -27.96
C ILE A 308 12.82 -6.67 -28.00
N ALA A 309 12.31 -7.16 -26.86
CA ALA A 309 11.80 -8.53 -26.75
C ALA A 309 10.41 -8.72 -27.36
N ALA A 310 9.61 -7.66 -27.52
CA ALA A 310 8.27 -7.66 -28.11
C ALA A 310 8.30 -7.61 -29.63
#